data_6e1d63791271cbb65a62e8974edb12f1
#
_entry.id   6e1d63791271cbb65a62e8974edb12f1
#
_cell.length_a   1.000
_cell.length_b   1.000
_cell.length_c   1.000
_cell.angle_alpha   90.00
_cell.angle_beta   90.00
_cell.angle_gamma   90.00
#
_symmetry.space_group_name_H-M   'P 1'
#
loop_
_entity.id
_entity.type
_entity.pdbx_description
1 polymer ?
#
loop_
_entity_poly.entity_id
_entity_poly.type
_entity_poly.pdbx_seq_one_letter_code
_entity_poly.pdbx_strand_id
1 'polypeptide(L)' 'MTALRPDLAAIAAHIPVGARVLDVGCGDGALMAALRDQKGIDARGMELDATNVADAVTRGLAVVQ' A
#
# COMPACT_ATOMS: atom_id res chain seq x y z
N MET A 1 9.10 -11.30 7.11
CA MET A 1 8.39 -10.42 6.16
C MET A 1 7.41 -11.25 5.35
N THR A 2 6.18 -10.83 5.27
CA THR A 2 5.15 -11.55 4.49
C THR A 2 5.34 -11.20 3.00
N ALA A 3 5.40 -12.21 2.15
CA ALA A 3 5.45 -11.98 0.71
C ALA A 3 4.13 -11.42 0.20
N LEU A 4 4.18 -10.50 -0.76
CA LEU A 4 3.00 -10.03 -1.45
C LEU A 4 2.37 -11.15 -2.28
N ARG A 5 1.04 -11.10 -2.44
CA ARG A 5 0.38 -11.94 -3.43
C ARG A 5 0.99 -11.66 -4.81
N PRO A 6 1.05 -12.67 -5.71
CA PRO A 6 1.70 -12.50 -7.02
C PRO A 6 1.14 -11.35 -7.85
N ASP A 7 -0.18 -11.07 -7.79
CA ASP A 7 -0.80 -9.97 -8.51
C ASP A 7 -0.30 -8.60 -8.00
N LEU A 8 -0.19 -8.43 -6.68
CA LEU A 8 0.33 -7.20 -6.08
C LEU A 8 1.83 -7.05 -6.34
N ALA A 9 2.58 -8.14 -6.30
CA ALA A 9 4.02 -8.11 -6.61
C ALA A 9 4.25 -7.68 -8.07
N ALA A 10 3.43 -8.13 -9.00
CA ALA A 10 3.52 -7.72 -10.41
C ALA A 10 3.25 -6.22 -10.57
N ILE A 11 2.25 -5.69 -9.86
CA ILE A 11 1.96 -4.24 -9.87
C ILE A 11 3.16 -3.47 -9.28
N ALA A 12 3.68 -3.90 -8.15
CA ALA A 12 4.80 -3.23 -7.49
C ALA A 12 6.04 -3.17 -8.39
N ALA A 13 6.29 -4.20 -9.19
CA ALA A 13 7.43 -4.27 -10.10
C ALA A 13 7.39 -3.17 -11.18
N HIS A 14 6.21 -2.67 -11.55
CA HIS A 14 6.05 -1.63 -12.54
C HIS A 14 6.13 -0.20 -11.98
N ILE A 15 6.17 -0.04 -10.66
CA ILE A 15 6.20 1.28 -10.02
C ILE A 15 7.64 1.69 -9.80
N PRO A 16 8.09 2.86 -10.35
CA PRO A 16 9.46 3.31 -10.18
C PRO A 16 9.78 3.64 -8.72
N VAL A 17 11.05 3.48 -8.35
CA VAL A 17 11.58 3.93 -7.06
C VAL A 17 11.30 5.43 -6.88
N GLY A 18 10.81 5.81 -5.70
CA GLY A 18 10.55 7.20 -5.35
C GLY A 18 9.29 7.80 -5.96
N ALA A 19 8.47 7.02 -6.64
CA ALA A 19 7.22 7.51 -7.21
C ALA A 19 6.23 7.94 -6.12
N ARG A 20 5.27 8.78 -6.50
CA ARG A 20 4.08 9.05 -5.70
C ARG A 20 2.93 8.21 -6.21
N VAL A 21 2.23 7.54 -5.30
CA VAL A 21 1.15 6.59 -5.65
C VAL A 21 -0.10 6.91 -4.84
N LEU A 22 -1.23 6.95 -5.53
CA LEU A 22 -2.55 6.91 -4.90
C LEU A 22 -3.14 5.53 -5.13
N ASP A 23 -3.39 4.80 -4.07
CA ASP A 23 -3.95 3.45 -4.10
C ASP A 23 -5.43 3.51 -3.72
N VAL A 24 -6.30 3.46 -4.72
CA VAL A 24 -7.75 3.47 -4.53
C VAL A 24 -8.23 2.05 -4.28
N GLY A 25 -8.92 1.84 -3.14
CA GLY A 25 -9.29 0.50 -2.71
C GLY A 25 -8.09 -0.26 -2.16
N CYS A 26 -7.28 0.40 -1.34
CA CYS A 26 -5.99 -0.15 -0.91
C CYS A 26 -6.08 -1.35 0.05
N GLY A 27 -7.26 -1.71 0.51
CA GLY A 27 -7.42 -2.79 1.47
C GLY A 27 -6.69 -2.50 2.78
N ASP A 28 -6.01 -3.51 3.33
CA ASP A 28 -5.24 -3.39 4.57
C ASP A 28 -3.88 -2.70 4.39
N GLY A 29 -3.56 -2.26 3.18
CA GLY A 29 -2.34 -1.52 2.89
C GLY A 29 -1.11 -2.39 2.60
N ALA A 30 -1.28 -3.68 2.32
CA ALA A 30 -0.14 -4.57 2.07
C ALA A 30 0.74 -4.09 0.91
N LEU A 31 0.15 -3.67 -0.21
CA LEU A 31 0.89 -3.12 -1.35
C LEU A 31 1.61 -1.83 -0.97
N MET A 32 0.91 -0.91 -0.31
CA MET A 32 1.49 0.38 0.13
C MET A 32 2.68 0.17 1.05
N ALA A 33 2.57 -0.76 2.00
CA ALA A 33 3.65 -1.08 2.94
C ALA A 33 4.87 -1.63 2.19
N ALA A 34 4.67 -2.53 1.24
CA ALA A 34 5.74 -3.08 0.42
C ALA A 34 6.43 -2.00 -0.42
N LEU A 35 5.66 -1.10 -1.03
CA LEU A 35 6.21 0.01 -1.82
C LEU A 35 7.03 0.96 -0.96
N ARG A 36 6.56 1.29 0.25
CA ARG A 36 7.30 2.10 1.20
C ARG A 36 8.63 1.45 1.57
N ASP A 37 8.59 0.18 1.95
CA ASP A 37 9.75 -0.50 2.53
C ASP A 37 10.77 -0.90 1.48
N GLN A 38 10.34 -1.24 0.27
CA GLN A 38 11.22 -1.75 -0.79
C GLN A 38 11.67 -0.66 -1.76
N LYS A 39 10.90 0.40 -1.96
CA LYS A 39 11.15 1.40 -3.01
C LYS A 39 11.10 2.85 -2.53
N GLY A 40 10.88 3.07 -1.23
CA GLY A 40 10.80 4.43 -0.69
C GLY A 40 9.69 5.28 -1.30
N ILE A 41 8.58 4.65 -1.68
CA ILE A 41 7.48 5.32 -2.37
C ILE A 41 6.60 6.04 -1.36
N ASP A 42 6.19 7.27 -1.71
CA ASP A 42 5.17 8.02 -1.00
C ASP A 42 3.80 7.54 -1.49
N ALA A 43 3.22 6.58 -0.80
CA ALA A 43 1.93 6.02 -1.13
C ALA A 43 0.85 6.56 -0.20
N ARG A 44 -0.28 6.93 -0.79
CA ARG A 44 -1.49 7.33 -0.07
C ARG A 44 -2.63 6.47 -0.54
N GLY A 45 -3.55 6.13 0.35
CA GLY A 45 -4.62 5.20 0.04
C GLY A 45 -6.00 5.72 0.39
N MET A 46 -6.97 5.15 -0.30
CA MET A 46 -8.40 5.31 0.01
C MET A 46 -9.00 3.92 0.13
N GLU A 47 -9.80 3.71 1.19
CA GLU A 47 -10.43 2.43 1.45
C GLU A 47 -11.77 2.64 2.15
N LEU A 48 -12.81 1.92 1.73
CA LEU A 48 -14.16 2.06 2.30
C LEU A 48 -14.36 1.23 3.57
N ASP A 49 -13.68 0.10 3.70
CA ASP A 49 -13.83 -0.79 4.85
C ASP A 49 -13.07 -0.25 6.06
N ALA A 50 -13.79 0.06 7.13
CA ALA A 50 -13.20 0.66 8.32
C ALA A 50 -12.16 -0.24 9.00
N THR A 51 -12.34 -1.57 8.97
CA THR A 51 -11.37 -2.51 9.53
C THR A 51 -10.07 -2.46 8.74
N ASN A 52 -10.15 -2.43 7.41
CA ASN A 52 -8.97 -2.30 6.55
C ASN A 52 -8.26 -0.97 6.77
N VAL A 53 -9.00 0.12 6.92
CA VAL A 53 -8.40 1.43 7.23
C VAL A 53 -7.64 1.37 8.55
N ALA A 54 -8.22 0.78 9.58
CA ALA A 54 -7.56 0.64 10.88
C ALA A 54 -6.28 -0.20 10.78
N ASP A 55 -6.31 -1.29 10.03
CA ASP A 55 -5.14 -2.14 9.81
C ASP A 55 -4.03 -1.37 9.07
N ALA A 56 -4.39 -0.62 8.03
CA ALA A 56 -3.43 0.19 7.27
C ALA A 56 -2.82 1.29 8.14
N VAL A 57 -3.60 1.97 8.95
CA VAL A 57 -3.11 3.00 9.88
C VAL A 57 -2.17 2.39 10.92
N THR A 58 -2.47 1.19 11.42
CA THR A 58 -1.59 0.46 12.34
C THR A 58 -0.23 0.17 11.71
N ARG A 59 -0.16 -0.01 10.39
CA ARG A 59 1.10 -0.17 9.65
C ARG A 59 1.84 1.15 9.43
N GLY A 60 1.30 2.28 9.88
CA GLY A 60 1.87 3.60 9.69
C GLY A 60 1.58 4.22 8.32
N LEU A 61 0.56 3.75 7.63
CA LEU A 61 0.22 4.21 6.29
C LEU A 61 -0.77 5.39 6.32
N ALA A 62 -0.70 6.26 5.32
CA ALA A 62 -1.61 7.38 5.13
C ALA A 62 -2.83 6.90 4.32
N VAL A 63 -3.88 6.51 5.02
CA VAL A 63 -5.12 6.00 4.40
C VAL A 63 -6.31 6.77 4.94
N VAL A 64 -7.23 7.14 4.04
CA VAL A 64 -8.53 7.74 4.39
C VAL A 64 -9.66 6.82 3.98
N GLN A 65 -10.74 6.91 4.71
CA GLN A 65 -11.95 6.14 4.44
C GLN A 65 -12.81 6.78 3.35
#